data_9b5724b1028513fa91071a8c1f9e8070
#
_entry.id   9b5724b1028513fa91071a8c1f9e8070
#
_cell.length_a   1.000
_cell.length_b   1.000
_cell.length_c   1.000
_cell.angle_alpha   90.00
_cell.angle_beta   90.00
_cell.angle_gamma   90.00
#
_symmetry.space_group_name_H-M   'P 1'
#
loop_
_entity.id
_entity.type
_entity.pdbx_description
1 polymer ?
#
loop_
_entity_poly.entity_id
_entity_poly.type
_entity_poly.pdbx_seq_one_letter_code
_entity_poly.pdbx_strand_id
1 'polypeptide(L)'
;MKAMILAAGLGTRLRPLTDDRPKALVEVAGRTLLEITLSRLSALGIRDVIINVHHFADKIVDYLKAHGNFGMRIEISREDVLLDTGGGLKTAGWFFLEDSAAADEPFILHNVDVLSTIDLRHMVRVHLEKKALATLAAQQRGSSRLLLFDENLRLCGRRAGRDLEPEIVCPAANLRPLAFCGVHVISPRFLRMMQEDGVFSIIDSYLRLAARGESILAFPADEYYWRDLGKREDLVQANRDVIAGTSL
;
A
#
# COMPACT_ATOMS: atom_id res chain seq x y z
N MET A 1 -9.90 13.89 0.04
CA MET A 1 -8.86 12.88 0.35
C MET A 1 -8.20 12.41 -0.93
N LYS A 2 -6.87 12.29 -0.97
CA LYS A 2 -6.06 11.82 -2.12
C LYS A 2 -5.61 10.37 -1.90
N ALA A 3 -5.08 9.74 -2.95
CA ALA A 3 -4.47 8.42 -2.83
C ALA A 3 -3.21 8.27 -3.68
N MET A 4 -2.35 7.32 -3.30
CA MET A 4 -1.24 6.84 -4.14
C MET A 4 -1.39 5.34 -4.38
N ILE A 5 -1.13 4.92 -5.61
CA ILE A 5 -1.02 3.51 -5.98
C ILE A 5 0.44 3.20 -6.28
N LEU A 6 1.02 2.25 -5.54
CA LEU A 6 2.37 1.75 -5.80
C LEU A 6 2.34 0.72 -6.93
N ALA A 7 2.82 1.11 -8.12
CA ALA A 7 2.77 0.31 -9.35
C ALA A 7 4.12 0.18 -10.07
N ALA A 8 5.22 0.61 -9.45
CA ALA A 8 6.56 0.57 -10.04
C ALA A 8 7.22 -0.83 -10.04
N GLY A 9 6.62 -1.83 -9.38
CA GLY A 9 7.19 -3.16 -9.23
C GLY A 9 7.40 -3.91 -10.55
N LEU A 10 8.54 -4.60 -10.69
CA LEU A 10 8.94 -5.30 -11.93
C LEU A 10 8.08 -6.54 -12.26
N GLY A 11 7.38 -7.11 -11.29
CA GLY A 11 6.50 -8.26 -11.51
C GLY A 11 7.21 -9.56 -11.91
N THR A 12 8.52 -9.70 -11.66
CA THR A 12 9.37 -10.82 -12.14
C THR A 12 8.85 -12.21 -11.79
N ARG A 13 8.18 -12.36 -10.65
CA ARG A 13 7.60 -13.64 -10.18
C ARG A 13 6.34 -14.07 -10.95
N LEU A 14 5.75 -13.17 -11.74
CA LEU A 14 4.57 -13.44 -12.58
C LEU A 14 4.92 -13.79 -14.02
N ARG A 15 6.20 -13.79 -14.40
CA ARG A 15 6.61 -14.18 -15.75
C ARG A 15 6.06 -15.56 -16.14
N PRO A 16 5.65 -15.73 -17.43
CA PRO A 16 5.77 -14.82 -18.57
C PRO A 16 4.66 -13.74 -18.68
N LEU A 17 3.67 -13.68 -17.78
CA LEU A 17 2.54 -12.73 -17.86
C LEU A 17 2.97 -11.25 -17.81
N THR A 18 4.16 -10.99 -17.28
CA THR A 18 4.74 -9.65 -17.14
C THR A 18 5.95 -9.40 -18.04
N ASP A 19 6.16 -10.24 -19.07
CA ASP A 19 7.25 -10.06 -20.02
C ASP A 19 6.94 -8.91 -21.01
N ASP A 20 5.64 -8.71 -21.29
CA ASP A 20 5.16 -7.70 -22.24
C ASP A 20 4.33 -6.59 -21.61
N ARG A 21 4.04 -6.65 -20.30
CA ARG A 21 3.18 -5.67 -19.61
C ARG A 21 3.55 -5.49 -18.14
N PRO A 22 3.25 -4.33 -17.53
CA PRO A 22 3.47 -4.12 -16.11
C PRO A 22 2.50 -4.97 -15.28
N LYS A 23 2.89 -5.33 -14.05
CA LYS A 23 2.04 -6.09 -13.13
C LYS A 23 0.67 -5.43 -12.90
N ALA A 24 0.62 -4.11 -12.89
CA ALA A 24 -0.62 -3.33 -12.72
C ALA A 24 -1.68 -3.62 -13.79
N LEU A 25 -1.27 -4.08 -14.97
CA LEU A 25 -2.14 -4.44 -16.10
C LEU A 25 -2.39 -5.95 -16.23
N VAL A 26 -1.99 -6.76 -15.26
CA VAL A 26 -2.40 -8.16 -15.16
C VAL A 26 -3.87 -8.20 -14.72
N GLU A 27 -4.62 -9.16 -15.26
CA GLU A 27 -6.08 -9.23 -15.06
C GLU A 27 -6.50 -10.30 -14.05
N VAL A 28 -7.55 -9.99 -13.30
CA VAL A 28 -8.34 -10.91 -12.50
C VAL A 28 -9.80 -10.75 -12.90
N ALA A 29 -10.42 -11.84 -13.32
CA ALA A 29 -11.81 -11.87 -13.79
C ALA A 29 -12.12 -10.80 -14.86
N GLY A 30 -11.19 -10.59 -15.80
CA GLY A 30 -11.33 -9.64 -16.92
C GLY A 30 -11.11 -8.17 -16.56
N ARG A 31 -10.67 -7.86 -15.34
CA ARG A 31 -10.34 -6.50 -14.90
C ARG A 31 -8.87 -6.41 -14.49
N THR A 32 -8.17 -5.35 -14.88
CA THR A 32 -6.77 -5.16 -14.47
C THR A 32 -6.69 -4.85 -12.96
N LEU A 33 -5.54 -5.17 -12.35
CA LEU A 33 -5.29 -4.85 -10.94
C LEU A 33 -5.41 -3.35 -10.68
N LEU A 34 -4.93 -2.54 -11.63
CA LEU A 34 -5.05 -1.09 -11.59
C LEU A 34 -6.51 -0.63 -11.60
N GLU A 35 -7.33 -1.17 -12.51
CA GLU A 35 -8.76 -0.87 -12.58
C GLU A 35 -9.49 -1.22 -11.28
N ILE A 36 -9.23 -2.42 -10.73
CA ILE A 36 -9.84 -2.86 -9.47
C ILE A 36 -9.48 -1.89 -8.34
N THR A 37 -8.21 -1.52 -8.24
CA THR A 37 -7.75 -0.58 -7.20
C THR A 37 -8.38 0.81 -7.37
N LEU A 38 -8.38 1.36 -8.60
CA LEU A 38 -9.00 2.66 -8.89
C LEU A 38 -10.51 2.66 -8.61
N SER A 39 -11.21 1.58 -8.97
CA SER A 39 -12.65 1.43 -8.68
C SER A 39 -12.94 1.47 -7.19
N ARG A 40 -12.13 0.79 -6.37
CA ARG A 40 -12.26 0.83 -4.90
C ARG A 40 -12.03 2.23 -4.33
N LEU A 41 -11.01 2.93 -4.81
CA LEU A 41 -10.73 4.31 -4.40
C LEU A 41 -11.87 5.24 -4.83
N SER A 42 -12.39 5.06 -6.05
CA SER A 42 -13.55 5.81 -6.55
C SER A 42 -14.80 5.62 -5.70
N ALA A 43 -15.07 4.39 -5.25
CA ALA A 43 -16.20 4.08 -4.37
C ALA A 43 -16.12 4.78 -3.00
N LEU A 44 -14.91 5.18 -2.56
CA LEU A 44 -14.69 6.03 -1.39
C LEU A 44 -14.92 7.52 -1.66
N GLY A 45 -15.12 7.91 -2.90
CA GLY A 45 -15.19 9.31 -3.31
C GLY A 45 -13.83 9.95 -3.60
N ILE A 46 -12.74 9.17 -3.63
CA ILE A 46 -11.42 9.68 -4.02
C ILE A 46 -11.41 9.93 -5.51
N ARG A 47 -10.97 11.12 -5.92
CA ARG A 47 -10.87 11.52 -7.33
C ARG A 47 -9.46 11.95 -7.74
N ASP A 48 -8.59 12.20 -6.79
CA ASP A 48 -7.21 12.64 -6.99
C ASP A 48 -6.27 11.49 -6.62
N VAL A 49 -5.57 10.94 -7.60
CA VAL A 49 -4.70 9.77 -7.44
C VAL A 49 -3.35 10.03 -8.09
N ILE A 50 -2.25 9.69 -7.41
CA ILE A 50 -0.92 9.60 -8.01
C ILE A 50 -0.50 8.15 -8.11
N ILE A 51 0.10 7.77 -9.24
CA ILE A 51 0.57 6.40 -9.50
C ILE A 51 2.06 6.45 -9.79
N ASN A 52 2.87 5.76 -8.99
CA ASN A 52 4.28 5.62 -9.35
C ASN A 52 4.45 4.49 -10.37
N VAL A 53 5.30 4.72 -11.35
CA VAL A 53 5.55 3.79 -12.45
C VAL A 53 7.04 3.73 -12.76
N HIS A 54 7.52 2.56 -13.17
CA HIS A 54 8.90 2.35 -13.61
C HIS A 54 8.92 1.57 -14.93
N HIS A 55 8.96 0.25 -14.86
CA HIS A 55 8.98 -0.62 -16.03
C HIS A 55 7.63 -0.60 -16.77
N PHE A 56 7.65 -0.46 -18.10
CA PHE A 56 6.44 -0.31 -18.94
C PHE A 56 5.55 0.88 -18.58
N ALA A 57 6.14 1.99 -18.10
CA ALA A 57 5.40 3.18 -17.67
C ALA A 57 4.40 3.66 -18.74
N ASP A 58 4.81 3.69 -20.00
CA ASP A 58 3.94 4.17 -21.11
C ASP A 58 2.70 3.29 -21.29
N LYS A 59 2.79 1.97 -21.09
CA LYS A 59 1.61 1.08 -21.14
C LYS A 59 0.59 1.41 -20.07
N ILE A 60 1.00 1.82 -18.88
CA ILE A 60 0.09 2.27 -17.81
C ILE A 60 -0.58 3.59 -18.24
N VAL A 61 0.21 4.54 -18.74
CA VAL A 61 -0.29 5.86 -19.21
C VAL A 61 -1.30 5.69 -20.33
N ASP A 62 -0.98 4.86 -21.33
CA ASP A 62 -1.86 4.61 -22.48
C ASP A 62 -3.15 3.91 -22.05
N TYR A 63 -3.05 2.94 -21.14
CA TYR A 63 -4.21 2.27 -20.55
C TYR A 63 -5.14 3.25 -19.83
N LEU A 64 -4.59 4.13 -18.99
CA LEU A 64 -5.36 5.15 -18.28
C LEU A 64 -6.06 6.11 -19.25
N LYS A 65 -5.35 6.61 -20.25
CA LYS A 65 -5.94 7.49 -21.30
C LYS A 65 -7.06 6.81 -22.05
N ALA A 66 -6.86 5.56 -22.48
CA ALA A 66 -7.87 4.78 -23.20
C ALA A 66 -9.16 4.58 -22.41
N HIS A 67 -9.08 4.62 -21.06
CA HIS A 67 -10.22 4.48 -20.16
C HIS A 67 -10.66 5.82 -19.54
N GLY A 68 -10.29 6.96 -20.14
CA GLY A 68 -10.68 8.29 -19.65
C GLY A 68 -10.27 8.56 -18.20
N ASN A 69 -9.12 8.01 -17.78
CA ASN A 69 -8.61 8.05 -16.40
C ASN A 69 -9.65 7.60 -15.35
N PHE A 70 -10.62 6.77 -15.73
CA PHE A 70 -11.71 6.33 -14.87
C PHE A 70 -12.50 7.48 -14.21
N GLY A 71 -12.55 8.66 -14.88
CA GLY A 71 -13.17 9.87 -14.37
C GLY A 71 -12.46 10.51 -13.17
N MET A 72 -11.17 10.22 -12.99
CA MET A 72 -10.32 10.73 -11.91
C MET A 72 -9.24 11.69 -12.44
N ARG A 73 -8.75 12.58 -11.60
CA ARG A 73 -7.48 13.29 -11.81
C ARG A 73 -6.34 12.33 -11.44
N ILE A 74 -5.60 11.86 -12.44
CA ILE A 74 -4.49 10.94 -12.22
C ILE A 74 -3.17 11.63 -12.60
N GLU A 75 -2.25 11.68 -11.63
CA GLU A 75 -0.87 12.11 -11.85
C GLU A 75 0.05 10.89 -11.90
N ILE A 76 1.13 10.99 -12.68
CA ILE A 76 2.11 9.93 -12.84
C ILE A 76 3.46 10.35 -12.25
N SER A 77 3.94 9.58 -11.28
CA SER A 77 5.30 9.70 -10.75
C SER A 77 6.19 8.66 -11.43
N ARG A 78 7.02 9.08 -12.40
CA ARG A 78 7.95 8.20 -13.09
C ARG A 78 9.22 8.02 -12.27
N GLU A 79 9.66 6.78 -12.14
CA GLU A 79 10.91 6.41 -11.49
C GLU A 79 11.92 5.97 -12.56
N ASP A 80 13.05 6.65 -12.69
CA ASP A 80 14.15 6.23 -13.56
C ASP A 80 14.88 5.02 -12.98
N VAL A 81 14.97 4.97 -11.66
CA VAL A 81 15.50 3.86 -10.86
C VAL A 81 14.41 3.41 -9.88
N LEU A 82 14.27 2.11 -9.68
CA LEU A 82 13.30 1.57 -8.74
C LEU A 82 13.63 2.02 -7.30
N LEU A 83 12.77 2.84 -6.70
CA LEU A 83 13.02 3.53 -5.44
C LEU A 83 12.52 2.77 -4.20
N ASP A 84 11.89 1.60 -4.37
CA ASP A 84 11.12 0.92 -3.33
C ASP A 84 9.96 1.80 -2.80
N THR A 85 9.23 1.30 -1.83
CA THR A 85 7.97 1.91 -1.35
C THR A 85 8.15 3.26 -0.68
N GLY A 86 9.23 3.45 0.07
CA GLY A 86 9.54 4.70 0.77
C GLY A 86 10.05 5.78 -0.17
N GLY A 87 11.01 5.44 -1.04
CA GLY A 87 11.56 6.38 -2.01
C GLY A 87 10.50 6.80 -3.04
N GLY A 88 9.68 5.87 -3.52
CA GLY A 88 8.56 6.16 -4.41
C GLY A 88 7.55 7.13 -3.78
N LEU A 89 7.15 6.90 -2.52
CA LEU A 89 6.26 7.82 -1.80
C LEU A 89 6.91 9.21 -1.59
N LYS A 90 8.18 9.24 -1.21
CA LYS A 90 8.88 10.51 -0.99
C LYS A 90 8.95 11.35 -2.26
N THR A 91 9.24 10.73 -3.39
CA THR A 91 9.28 11.38 -4.71
C THR A 91 7.90 11.91 -5.12
N ALA A 92 6.84 11.18 -4.81
CA ALA A 92 5.46 11.59 -5.07
C ALA A 92 4.87 12.55 -4.02
N GLY A 93 5.63 12.88 -2.97
CA GLY A 93 5.18 13.63 -1.79
C GLY A 93 4.60 15.01 -2.10
N TRP A 94 5.11 15.69 -3.13
CA TRP A 94 4.60 16.99 -3.60
C TRP A 94 3.08 16.97 -3.83
N PHE A 95 2.54 15.90 -4.40
CA PHE A 95 1.13 15.74 -4.71
C PHE A 95 0.22 15.89 -3.48
N PHE A 96 0.68 15.43 -2.33
CA PHE A 96 -0.07 15.50 -1.07
C PHE A 96 0.16 16.81 -0.32
N LEU A 97 1.23 17.53 -0.63
CA LEU A 97 1.64 18.75 0.07
C LEU A 97 1.32 20.04 -0.71
N GLU A 98 0.85 19.94 -1.96
CA GLU A 98 0.56 21.09 -2.83
C GLU A 98 -0.61 21.96 -2.34
N ASP A 99 -1.55 21.37 -1.60
CA ASP A 99 -2.76 22.05 -1.13
C ASP A 99 -2.66 22.33 0.37
N SER A 100 -2.43 23.60 0.73
CA SER A 100 -2.32 24.02 2.13
C SER A 100 -3.65 23.93 2.89
N ALA A 101 -4.80 23.96 2.22
CA ALA A 101 -6.10 23.85 2.85
C ALA A 101 -6.41 22.40 3.27
N ALA A 102 -5.83 21.42 2.58
CA ALA A 102 -5.94 19.98 2.91
C ALA A 102 -4.72 19.46 3.70
N ALA A 103 -3.94 20.34 4.32
CA ALA A 103 -2.63 20.01 4.91
C ALA A 103 -2.64 18.87 5.95
N ASP A 104 -3.78 18.59 6.57
CA ASP A 104 -3.94 17.53 7.58
C ASP A 104 -4.87 16.40 7.12
N GLU A 105 -5.43 16.47 5.90
CA GLU A 105 -6.30 15.39 5.39
C GLU A 105 -5.45 14.15 5.06
N PRO A 106 -5.72 12.98 5.69
CA PRO A 106 -4.94 11.79 5.44
C PRO A 106 -5.13 11.30 4.01
N PHE A 107 -4.17 10.54 3.51
CA PHE A 107 -4.24 9.90 2.20
C PHE A 107 -4.09 8.39 2.30
N ILE A 108 -4.57 7.67 1.28
CA ILE A 108 -4.41 6.23 1.16
C ILE A 108 -3.17 5.94 0.30
N LEU A 109 -2.31 5.02 0.77
CA LEU A 109 -1.26 4.39 -0.01
C LEU A 109 -1.61 2.92 -0.20
N HIS A 110 -1.70 2.45 -1.45
CA HIS A 110 -2.16 1.12 -1.79
C HIS A 110 -1.21 0.43 -2.77
N ASN A 111 -0.77 -0.78 -2.44
CA ASN A 111 -0.03 -1.61 -3.39
C ASN A 111 -0.97 -2.10 -4.50
N VAL A 112 -0.62 -1.91 -5.76
CA VAL A 112 -1.46 -2.30 -6.92
C VAL A 112 -1.72 -3.80 -7.00
N ASP A 113 -0.85 -4.61 -6.41
CA ASP A 113 -0.91 -6.07 -6.44
C ASP A 113 -1.69 -6.70 -5.27
N VAL A 114 -2.36 -5.90 -4.49
CA VAL A 114 -3.20 -6.34 -3.38
C VAL A 114 -4.67 -6.33 -3.79
N LEU A 115 -5.28 -7.51 -3.69
CA LEU A 115 -6.73 -7.70 -3.76
C LEU A 115 -7.30 -7.84 -2.36
N SER A 116 -8.28 -7.02 -2.00
CA SER A 116 -8.89 -7.14 -0.67
C SER A 116 -10.28 -6.52 -0.59
N THR A 117 -11.05 -6.96 0.42
CA THR A 117 -12.33 -6.34 0.79
C THR A 117 -12.20 -5.46 2.05
N ILE A 118 -10.98 -5.12 2.46
CA ILE A 118 -10.72 -4.28 3.65
C ILE A 118 -11.56 -3.00 3.57
N ASP A 119 -12.32 -2.72 4.64
CA ASP A 119 -13.12 -1.49 4.73
C ASP A 119 -12.21 -0.26 4.92
N LEU A 120 -11.90 0.38 3.80
CA LEU A 120 -11.04 1.57 3.78
C LEU A 120 -11.69 2.77 4.48
N ARG A 121 -13.05 2.88 4.50
CA ARG A 121 -13.73 3.96 5.24
C ARG A 121 -13.56 3.78 6.74
N HIS A 122 -13.71 2.55 7.22
CA HIS A 122 -13.46 2.23 8.61
C HIS A 122 -12.01 2.48 8.99
N MET A 123 -11.07 2.07 8.13
CA MET A 123 -9.64 2.28 8.36
C MET A 123 -9.28 3.77 8.46
N VAL A 124 -9.84 4.63 7.59
CA VAL A 124 -9.68 6.10 7.64
C VAL A 124 -10.28 6.66 8.92
N ARG A 125 -11.48 6.21 9.32
CA ARG A 125 -12.13 6.65 10.56
C ARG A 125 -11.27 6.34 11.79
N VAL A 126 -10.76 5.10 11.90
CA VAL A 126 -9.87 4.69 12.99
C VAL A 126 -8.59 5.54 13.01
N HIS A 127 -8.01 5.81 11.85
CA HIS A 127 -6.84 6.66 11.72
C HIS A 127 -7.07 8.06 12.30
N LEU A 128 -8.19 8.69 11.95
CA LEU A 128 -8.55 10.03 12.40
C LEU A 128 -8.87 10.06 13.91
N GLU A 129 -9.67 9.11 14.40
CA GLU A 129 -10.03 8.98 15.82
C GLU A 129 -8.81 8.80 16.71
N LYS A 130 -7.84 8.00 16.26
CA LYS A 130 -6.59 7.73 16.99
C LYS A 130 -5.52 8.79 16.76
N LYS A 131 -5.75 9.74 15.86
CA LYS A 131 -4.76 10.77 15.45
C LYS A 131 -3.42 10.15 15.07
N ALA A 132 -3.48 9.02 14.37
CA ALA A 132 -2.29 8.26 13.99
C ALA A 132 -1.44 9.03 12.97
N LEU A 133 -0.13 8.79 12.97
CA LEU A 133 0.75 9.23 11.89
C LEU A 133 0.61 8.34 10.66
N ALA A 134 0.50 7.02 10.91
CA ALA A 134 0.13 6.04 9.89
C ALA A 134 -0.70 4.91 10.51
N THR A 135 -1.63 4.34 9.73
CA THR A 135 -2.42 3.16 10.08
C THR A 135 -2.21 2.12 9.00
N LEU A 136 -1.80 0.92 9.37
CA LEU A 136 -1.38 -0.16 8.47
C LEU A 136 -2.39 -1.30 8.56
N ALA A 137 -3.01 -1.68 7.45
CA ALA A 137 -3.83 -2.89 7.44
C ALA A 137 -2.95 -4.12 7.67
N ALA A 138 -3.29 -4.96 8.63
CA ALA A 138 -2.49 -6.11 9.02
C ALA A 138 -3.36 -7.30 9.43
N GLN A 139 -2.90 -8.53 9.16
CA GLN A 139 -3.59 -9.78 9.45
C GLN A 139 -2.70 -10.75 10.23
N GLN A 140 -3.34 -11.58 11.04
CA GLN A 140 -2.71 -12.72 11.68
C GLN A 140 -2.63 -13.89 10.67
N ARG A 141 -1.60 -13.89 9.85
CA ARG A 141 -1.36 -14.93 8.83
C ARG A 141 0.12 -15.30 8.73
N GLY A 142 0.40 -16.45 8.16
CA GLY A 142 1.78 -16.87 7.89
C GLY A 142 2.47 -15.93 6.91
N SER A 143 3.64 -15.40 7.30
CA SER A 143 4.48 -14.56 6.46
C SER A 143 5.92 -14.66 6.90
N SER A 144 6.86 -14.52 5.95
CA SER A 144 8.29 -14.38 6.25
C SER A 144 8.65 -12.98 6.73
N ARG A 145 7.75 -12.02 6.61
CA ARG A 145 7.93 -10.63 7.05
C ARG A 145 6.75 -10.23 7.92
N LEU A 146 7.01 -9.98 9.20
CA LEU A 146 5.99 -9.61 10.17
C LEU A 146 6.36 -8.29 10.82
N LEU A 147 5.37 -7.45 11.05
CA LEU A 147 5.46 -6.28 11.91
C LEU A 147 5.03 -6.68 13.32
N LEU A 148 5.67 -6.11 14.32
CA LEU A 148 5.47 -6.43 15.73
C LEU A 148 4.76 -5.26 16.38
N PHE A 149 3.60 -5.53 16.97
CA PHE A 149 2.76 -4.52 17.61
C PHE A 149 2.57 -4.82 19.09
N ASP A 150 2.45 -3.78 19.90
CA ASP A 150 2.07 -3.89 21.31
C ASP A 150 0.57 -4.23 21.49
N GLU A 151 0.11 -4.32 22.73
CA GLU A 151 -1.29 -4.57 23.08
C GLU A 151 -2.26 -3.46 22.61
N ASN A 152 -1.76 -2.24 22.39
CA ASN A 152 -2.50 -1.10 21.86
C ASN A 152 -2.39 -1.00 20.32
N LEU A 153 -1.87 -2.03 19.67
CA LEU A 153 -1.63 -2.09 18.22
C LEU A 153 -0.64 -1.04 17.72
N ARG A 154 0.27 -0.54 18.54
CA ARG A 154 1.35 0.35 18.13
C ARG A 154 2.53 -0.44 17.61
N LEU A 155 3.11 0.01 16.51
CA LEU A 155 4.28 -0.61 15.92
C LEU A 155 5.50 -0.51 16.87
N CYS A 156 6.07 -1.66 17.20
CA CYS A 156 7.23 -1.76 18.08
C CYS A 156 8.45 -2.42 17.43
N GLY A 157 8.29 -3.02 16.24
CA GLY A 157 9.40 -3.68 15.58
C GLY A 157 8.99 -4.43 14.32
N ARG A 158 9.95 -5.19 13.78
CA ARG A 158 9.73 -6.13 12.68
C ARG A 158 10.52 -7.41 12.86
N ARG A 159 10.07 -8.48 12.21
CA ARG A 159 10.80 -9.73 12.04
C ARG A 159 10.83 -10.07 10.55
N ALA A 160 12.03 -10.10 9.96
CA ALA A 160 12.26 -10.47 8.57
C ALA A 160 12.98 -11.84 8.53
N GLY A 161 12.23 -12.91 8.16
CA GLY A 161 12.72 -14.29 8.20
C GLY A 161 12.31 -15.03 9.48
N ARG A 162 12.31 -16.38 9.41
CA ARG A 162 11.91 -17.22 10.56
C ARG A 162 13.02 -17.32 11.60
N ASP A 163 14.26 -17.30 11.13
CA ASP A 163 15.45 -17.57 11.94
C ASP A 163 16.26 -16.31 12.27
N LEU A 164 15.74 -15.11 11.94
CA LEU A 164 16.38 -13.85 12.25
C LEU A 164 15.82 -13.25 13.54
N GLU A 165 16.71 -12.70 14.34
CA GLU A 165 16.33 -11.93 15.53
C GLU A 165 15.43 -10.75 15.12
N PRO A 166 14.37 -10.48 15.88
CA PRO A 166 13.50 -9.35 15.61
C PRO A 166 14.21 -8.03 15.88
N GLU A 167 14.00 -7.07 15.00
CA GLU A 167 14.38 -5.67 15.23
C GLU A 167 13.28 -5.00 16.07
N ILE A 168 13.59 -4.69 17.33
CA ILE A 168 12.68 -4.04 18.27
C ILE A 168 13.11 -2.58 18.42
N VAL A 169 12.21 -1.65 18.15
CA VAL A 169 12.43 -0.21 18.25
C VAL A 169 11.68 0.42 19.43
N CYS A 170 10.62 -0.23 19.91
CA CYS A 170 9.89 0.17 21.12
C CYS A 170 9.72 -1.07 21.99
N PRO A 171 10.32 -1.13 23.19
CA PRO A 171 10.12 -2.25 24.11
C PRO A 171 8.66 -2.38 24.53
N ALA A 172 8.12 -3.60 24.49
CA ALA A 172 6.79 -3.94 25.00
C ALA A 172 6.81 -5.34 25.61
N ALA A 173 5.99 -5.55 26.64
CA ALA A 173 5.95 -6.82 27.36
C ALA A 173 5.44 -7.98 26.45
N ASN A 174 4.42 -7.69 25.63
CA ASN A 174 3.83 -8.64 24.71
C ASN A 174 3.79 -8.06 23.31
N LEU A 175 4.49 -8.71 22.37
CA LEU A 175 4.50 -8.31 20.97
C LEU A 175 3.63 -9.25 20.13
N ARG A 176 2.68 -8.67 19.43
CA ARG A 176 1.78 -9.37 18.50
C ARG A 176 2.35 -9.30 17.07
N PRO A 177 2.79 -10.42 16.48
CA PRO A 177 3.27 -10.44 15.11
C PRO A 177 2.10 -10.45 14.12
N LEU A 178 2.04 -9.46 13.24
CA LEU A 178 1.03 -9.35 12.18
C LEU A 178 1.71 -9.17 10.82
N ALA A 179 1.11 -9.75 9.79
CA ALA A 179 1.57 -9.59 8.42
C ALA A 179 0.90 -8.38 7.78
N PHE A 180 1.70 -7.45 7.28
CA PHE A 180 1.23 -6.26 6.59
C PHE A 180 0.48 -6.61 5.29
N CYS A 181 -0.58 -5.87 5.00
CA CYS A 181 -1.50 -6.13 3.90
C CYS A 181 -1.35 -5.19 2.69
N GLY A 182 -0.33 -4.33 2.64
CA GLY A 182 -0.07 -3.45 1.50
C GLY A 182 -1.04 -2.28 1.36
N VAL A 183 -1.77 -1.92 2.42
CA VAL A 183 -2.70 -0.79 2.46
C VAL A 183 -2.40 0.06 3.68
N HIS A 184 -2.25 1.37 3.46
CA HIS A 184 -1.95 2.33 4.53
C HIS A 184 -2.93 3.51 4.47
N VAL A 185 -3.22 4.10 5.62
CA VAL A 185 -3.73 5.48 5.74
C VAL A 185 -2.64 6.30 6.41
N ILE A 186 -2.26 7.42 5.81
CA ILE A 186 -1.08 8.19 6.22
C ILE A 186 -1.45 9.67 6.37
N SER A 187 -1.06 10.28 7.48
CA SER A 187 -1.15 11.75 7.67
C SER A 187 -0.07 12.45 6.84
N PRO A 188 -0.36 13.57 6.15
CA PRO A 188 0.64 14.32 5.37
C PRO A 188 1.86 14.75 6.19
N ARG A 189 1.70 14.88 7.52
CA ARG A 189 2.79 15.13 8.46
C ARG A 189 3.92 14.09 8.35
N PHE A 190 3.59 12.82 8.02
CA PHE A 190 4.57 11.76 7.79
C PHE A 190 5.59 12.14 6.73
N LEU A 191 5.15 12.72 5.60
CA LEU A 191 6.04 13.11 4.49
C LEU A 191 7.07 14.16 4.91
N ARG A 192 6.68 15.11 5.79
CA ARG A 192 7.58 16.12 6.33
C ARG A 192 8.60 15.56 7.32
N MET A 193 8.35 14.36 7.84
CA MET A 193 9.20 13.66 8.80
C MET A 193 10.12 12.62 8.16
N MET A 194 9.95 12.32 6.86
CA MET A 194 10.83 11.40 6.14
C MET A 194 12.23 12.00 5.98
N GLN A 195 13.23 11.28 6.48
CA GLN A 195 14.64 11.67 6.44
C GLN A 195 15.47 10.80 5.49
N GLU A 196 14.97 9.62 5.16
CA GLU A 196 15.58 8.66 4.25
C GLU A 196 15.61 9.23 2.82
N ASP A 197 16.63 8.87 2.03
CA ASP A 197 16.80 9.26 0.64
C ASP A 197 17.14 8.06 -0.25
N GLY A 198 16.87 8.18 -1.54
CA GLY A 198 17.15 7.15 -2.52
C GLY A 198 16.23 5.94 -2.43
N VAL A 199 16.81 4.75 -2.46
CA VAL A 199 16.09 3.47 -2.47
C VAL A 199 15.91 2.97 -1.04
N PHE A 200 14.68 3.00 -0.52
CA PHE A 200 14.38 2.50 0.83
C PHE A 200 12.92 2.05 0.98
N SER A 201 12.71 1.13 1.92
CA SER A 201 11.37 0.68 2.30
C SER A 201 10.67 1.69 3.20
N ILE A 202 9.40 1.96 2.97
CA ILE A 202 8.58 2.81 3.88
C ILE A 202 8.55 2.27 5.31
N ILE A 203 8.75 0.95 5.49
CA ILE A 203 8.79 0.32 6.82
C ILE A 203 9.97 0.86 7.64
N ASP A 204 11.09 1.19 7.02
CA ASP A 204 12.25 1.74 7.72
C ASP A 204 11.90 3.12 8.34
N SER A 205 11.19 3.97 7.59
CA SER A 205 10.66 5.24 8.13
C SER A 205 9.65 5.02 9.25
N TYR A 206 8.76 4.03 9.13
CA TYR A 206 7.81 3.72 10.21
C TYR A 206 8.51 3.27 11.49
N LEU A 207 9.49 2.39 11.40
CA LEU A 207 10.25 1.92 12.57
C LEU A 207 11.03 3.06 13.24
N ARG A 208 11.70 3.89 12.45
CA ARG A 208 12.42 5.06 12.97
C ARG A 208 11.49 6.06 13.67
N LEU A 209 10.30 6.29 13.11
CA LEU A 209 9.32 7.21 13.70
C LEU A 209 8.62 6.59 14.92
N ALA A 210 8.34 5.30 14.92
CA ALA A 210 7.85 4.58 16.09
C ALA A 210 8.85 4.66 17.26
N ALA A 211 10.16 4.50 17.00
CA ALA A 211 11.22 4.68 17.99
C ALA A 211 11.24 6.09 18.60
N ARG A 212 10.71 7.09 17.91
CA ARG A 212 10.57 8.49 18.37
C ARG A 212 9.22 8.75 19.05
N GLY A 213 8.41 7.72 19.26
CA GLY A 213 7.11 7.82 19.94
C GLY A 213 5.95 8.21 19.03
N GLU A 214 6.14 8.27 17.71
CA GLU A 214 5.05 8.54 16.77
C GLU A 214 4.07 7.38 16.69
N SER A 215 2.80 7.70 16.52
CA SER A 215 1.71 6.71 16.51
C SER A 215 1.59 6.04 15.13
N ILE A 216 2.22 4.89 14.97
CA ILE A 216 2.04 4.00 13.82
C ILE A 216 1.21 2.81 14.29
N LEU A 217 0.01 2.60 13.75
CA LEU A 217 -0.96 1.64 14.27
C LEU A 217 -1.24 0.51 13.29
N ALA A 218 -1.52 -0.69 13.81
CA ALA A 218 -2.19 -1.72 13.03
C ALA A 218 -3.70 -1.48 12.99
N PHE A 219 -4.29 -1.72 11.82
CA PHE A 219 -5.72 -1.94 11.62
C PHE A 219 -5.93 -3.45 11.42
N PRO A 220 -6.50 -4.17 12.40
CA PRO A 220 -6.78 -5.60 12.26
C PRO A 220 -7.70 -5.85 11.07
N ALA A 221 -7.26 -6.66 10.14
CA ALA A 221 -7.96 -6.93 8.88
C ALA A 221 -8.31 -8.42 8.73
N ASP A 222 -8.35 -9.19 9.83
CA ASP A 222 -8.51 -10.65 9.82
C ASP A 222 -9.87 -11.10 9.27
N GLU A 223 -10.91 -10.30 9.40
CA GLU A 223 -12.26 -10.58 8.90
C GLU A 223 -12.44 -10.30 7.39
N TYR A 224 -11.46 -9.63 6.75
CA TYR A 224 -11.55 -9.24 5.35
C TYR A 224 -10.80 -10.22 4.45
N TYR A 225 -11.32 -10.42 3.25
CA TYR A 225 -10.57 -11.08 2.20
C TYR A 225 -9.32 -10.28 1.86
N TRP A 226 -8.21 -10.96 1.69
CA TRP A 226 -6.94 -10.37 1.28
C TRP A 226 -6.09 -11.38 0.50
N ARG A 227 -5.46 -10.93 -0.57
CA ARG A 227 -4.51 -11.71 -1.36
C ARG A 227 -3.45 -10.80 -2.00
N ASP A 228 -2.18 -11.18 -1.85
CA ASP A 228 -1.06 -10.64 -2.63
C ASP A 228 -0.97 -11.41 -3.94
N LEU A 229 -0.97 -10.71 -5.06
CA LEU A 229 -0.88 -11.30 -6.40
C LEU A 229 0.57 -11.31 -6.90
N GLY A 230 1.49 -11.70 -6.04
CA GLY A 230 2.91 -11.79 -6.33
C GLY A 230 3.32 -13.04 -7.09
N LYS A 231 2.49 -14.09 -7.14
CA LYS A 231 2.76 -15.37 -7.79
C LYS A 231 1.61 -15.80 -8.67
N ARG A 232 1.91 -16.70 -9.64
CA ARG A 232 0.89 -17.21 -10.57
C ARG A 232 -0.22 -18.01 -9.86
N GLU A 233 0.14 -18.78 -8.83
CA GLU A 233 -0.82 -19.55 -8.04
C GLU A 233 -1.84 -18.62 -7.34
N ASP A 234 -1.37 -17.48 -6.81
CA ASP A 234 -2.22 -16.49 -6.16
C ASP A 234 -3.18 -15.84 -7.16
N LEU A 235 -2.72 -15.59 -8.39
CA LEU A 235 -3.56 -15.05 -9.46
C LEU A 235 -4.66 -16.03 -9.88
N VAL A 236 -4.31 -17.33 -10.04
CA VAL A 236 -5.30 -18.38 -10.36
C VAL A 236 -6.34 -18.47 -9.25
N GLN A 237 -5.91 -18.45 -8.00
CA GLN A 237 -6.83 -18.54 -6.88
C GLN A 237 -7.70 -17.30 -6.76
N ALA A 238 -7.14 -16.09 -6.98
CA ALA A 238 -7.92 -14.85 -7.00
C ALA A 238 -9.04 -14.88 -8.05
N ASN A 239 -8.75 -15.38 -9.26
CA ASN A 239 -9.78 -15.56 -10.29
C ASN A 239 -10.92 -16.47 -9.81
N ARG A 240 -10.59 -17.60 -9.15
CA ARG A 240 -11.59 -18.52 -8.60
C ARG A 240 -12.43 -17.86 -7.51
N ASP A 241 -11.78 -17.12 -6.59
CA ASP A 241 -12.45 -16.47 -5.48
C ASP A 241 -13.45 -15.41 -5.98
N VAL A 242 -13.09 -14.62 -7.00
CA VAL A 242 -13.98 -13.60 -7.60
C VAL A 242 -15.14 -14.27 -8.34
N ILE A 243 -14.90 -15.33 -9.12
CA ILE A 243 -15.95 -16.08 -9.81
C ILE A 243 -16.91 -16.73 -8.80
N ALA A 244 -16.40 -17.16 -7.63
CA ALA A 244 -17.19 -17.72 -6.54
C ALA A 244 -17.99 -16.69 -5.73
N GLY A 245 -17.89 -15.39 -6.07
CA GLY A 245 -18.71 -14.31 -5.47
C GLY A 245 -17.98 -13.37 -4.52
N THR A 246 -16.64 -13.41 -4.45
CA THR A 246 -15.91 -12.37 -3.71
C THR A 246 -16.09 -11.03 -4.42
N SER A 247 -16.83 -10.10 -3.82
CA SER A 247 -17.01 -8.72 -4.33
C SER A 247 -15.75 -7.90 -4.09
N LEU A 248 -15.18 -7.35 -5.14
CA LEU A 248 -13.95 -6.52 -5.12
C LEU A 248 -14.27 -5.09 -5.54
#